data_02c74c2e4dbe7c4fb82b45b43e540c2d
#
_entry.id   02c74c2e4dbe7c4fb82b45b43e540c2d
#
_cell.length_a   1.000
_cell.length_b   1.000
_cell.length_c   1.000
_cell.angle_alpha   90.00
_cell.angle_beta   90.00
_cell.angle_gamma   90.00
#
_symmetry.space_group_name_H-M   'P 1'
#
loop_
_entity.id
_entity.type
_entity.pdbx_description
1 polymer ?
#
loop_
_entity_poly.entity_id
_entity_poly.type
_entity_poly.pdbx_seq_one_letter_code
_entity_poly.pdbx_strand_id
1 'polypeptide(L)'
;VVDFRKHWLLWVAFAIFLTFATGLFWMQQRAARVAIGPPQTVQTVNPKAGVHTRLTDEVEEWKIKRTFEMVREMGAPWIVEYFPWAYIESERGRYHWAHADMVVRHARQQGLRIIARLGFVPEWARPKDTTPLYLDEERFVDFGNFAAKFVERYRGDIEHVILWNEPNLALEWGYAAPDAVKYTQLLRTVYPMIKAVAPEVQVLGGALAPTLAPPGSEFGVNDLFFLQAMYDAGA
;
A
#
# COMPACT_ATOMS: atom_id res chain seq x y z
N VAL A 1 0.40 35.96 -48.80
CA VAL A 1 0.70 36.93 -47.74
C VAL A 1 -0.61 37.19 -46.97
N VAL A 2 -0.72 36.74 -45.74
CA VAL A 2 -1.92 36.93 -44.92
C VAL A 2 -2.02 38.41 -44.58
N ASP A 3 -3.11 39.06 -44.99
CA ASP A 3 -3.34 40.47 -44.73
C ASP A 3 -3.60 40.70 -43.21
N PHE A 4 -2.55 40.98 -42.48
CA PHE A 4 -2.57 41.17 -41.01
C PHE A 4 -3.51 42.30 -40.56
N ARG A 5 -3.80 43.30 -41.43
CA ARG A 5 -4.69 44.42 -41.12
C ARG A 5 -6.17 44.01 -41.06
N LYS A 6 -6.57 42.99 -41.89
CA LYS A 6 -7.97 42.53 -41.92
C LYS A 6 -8.38 41.66 -40.76
N HIS A 7 -7.42 41.04 -40.06
CA HIS A 7 -7.68 40.04 -39.04
C HIS A 7 -7.09 40.42 -37.65
N TRP A 8 -6.64 41.66 -37.47
CA TRP A 8 -6.00 42.07 -36.22
C TRP A 8 -6.88 41.85 -34.98
N LEU A 9 -8.21 42.06 -35.10
CA LEU A 9 -9.17 41.83 -34.02
C LEU A 9 -9.22 40.35 -33.64
N LEU A 10 -9.12 39.44 -34.62
CA LEU A 10 -9.05 38.00 -34.36
C LEU A 10 -7.75 37.60 -33.62
N TRP A 11 -6.64 38.20 -34.00
CA TRP A 11 -5.38 37.97 -33.33
C TRP A 11 -5.35 38.52 -31.90
N VAL A 12 -5.94 39.67 -31.66
CA VAL A 12 -6.11 40.23 -30.31
C VAL A 12 -7.01 39.33 -29.46
N ALA A 13 -8.15 38.91 -30.03
CA ALA A 13 -9.06 37.99 -29.32
C ALA A 13 -8.37 36.65 -28.98
N PHE A 14 -7.59 36.11 -29.95
CA PHE A 14 -6.82 34.89 -29.73
C PHE A 14 -5.75 35.04 -28.63
N ALA A 15 -5.01 36.17 -28.62
CA ALA A 15 -4.04 36.47 -27.59
C ALA A 15 -4.67 36.59 -26.20
N ILE A 16 -5.83 37.27 -26.10
CA ILE A 16 -6.60 37.36 -24.86
C ILE A 16 -7.06 35.98 -24.39
N PHE A 17 -7.61 35.16 -25.30
CA PHE A 17 -8.02 33.80 -25.00
C PHE A 17 -6.85 32.95 -24.51
N LEU A 18 -5.70 33.00 -25.16
CA LEU A 18 -4.50 32.25 -24.78
C LEU A 18 -3.99 32.67 -23.39
N THR A 19 -4.00 33.97 -23.11
CA THR A 19 -3.60 34.52 -21.80
C THR A 19 -4.56 34.04 -20.70
N PHE A 20 -5.87 34.06 -21.01
CA PHE A 20 -6.88 33.60 -20.06
C PHE A 20 -6.80 32.08 -19.83
N ALA A 21 -6.64 31.30 -20.89
CA ALA A 21 -6.50 29.85 -20.81
C ALA A 21 -5.22 29.44 -20.05
N THR A 22 -4.10 30.11 -20.31
CA THR A 22 -2.85 29.88 -19.52
C THR A 22 -3.02 30.29 -18.07
N GLY A 23 -3.68 31.42 -17.79
CA GLY A 23 -4.01 31.85 -16.44
C GLY A 23 -4.87 30.84 -15.68
N LEU A 24 -5.92 30.33 -16.30
CA LEU A 24 -6.78 29.28 -15.75
C LEU A 24 -6.00 27.99 -15.51
N PHE A 25 -5.16 27.58 -16.46
CA PHE A 25 -4.30 26.40 -16.32
C PHE A 25 -3.35 26.54 -15.11
N TRP A 26 -2.70 27.69 -14.96
CA TRP A 26 -1.84 27.96 -13.81
C TRP A 26 -2.61 28.04 -12.48
N MET A 27 -3.82 28.59 -12.48
CA MET A 27 -4.69 28.58 -11.30
C MET A 27 -5.11 27.16 -10.91
N GLN A 28 -5.50 26.31 -11.86
CA GLN A 28 -5.81 24.89 -11.61
C GLN A 28 -4.59 24.13 -11.08
N GLN A 29 -3.42 24.33 -11.65
CA GLN A 29 -2.17 23.71 -11.17
C GLN A 29 -1.82 24.15 -9.74
N ARG A 30 -2.09 25.39 -9.38
CA ARG A 30 -1.88 25.88 -8.00
C ARG A 30 -2.93 25.38 -7.02
N ALA A 31 -4.19 25.29 -7.44
CA ALA A 31 -5.29 24.75 -6.63
C ALA A 31 -5.13 23.23 -6.38
N ALA A 32 -4.50 22.51 -7.31
CA ALA A 32 -4.23 21.08 -7.17
C ALA A 32 -3.08 20.75 -6.21
N ARG A 33 -2.28 21.74 -5.77
CA ARG A 33 -1.19 21.49 -4.81
C ARG A 33 -1.75 21.43 -3.40
N VAL A 34 -1.74 20.22 -2.85
CA VAL A 34 -2.11 19.99 -1.44
C VAL A 34 -0.99 20.52 -0.54
N ALA A 35 -1.30 21.52 0.27
CA ALA A 35 -0.34 22.03 1.26
C ALA A 35 -0.21 21.02 2.42
N ILE A 36 1.02 20.64 2.73
CA ILE A 36 1.34 19.88 3.94
C ILE A 36 1.51 20.91 5.05
N GLY A 37 0.61 20.86 6.04
CA GLY A 37 0.69 21.76 7.21
C GLY A 37 1.81 21.37 8.19
N PRO A 38 1.90 21.96 9.39
CA PRO A 38 2.84 21.55 10.42
C PRO A 38 2.52 20.14 10.95
N PRO A 39 3.52 19.39 11.50
CA PRO A 39 3.28 18.11 12.12
C PRO A 39 2.21 18.17 13.20
N GLN A 40 1.35 17.16 13.22
CA GLN A 40 0.25 17.02 14.17
C GLN A 40 0.53 15.89 15.17
N THR A 41 -0.26 15.82 16.22
CA THR A 41 -0.26 14.72 17.18
C THR A 41 -1.67 14.19 17.35
N VAL A 42 -1.78 12.89 17.59
CA VAL A 42 -3.07 12.26 17.89
C VAL A 42 -3.38 12.40 19.36
N GLN A 43 -4.50 13.00 19.69
CA GLN A 43 -5.03 13.01 21.05
C GLN A 43 -5.90 11.76 21.21
N THR A 44 -5.52 10.87 22.11
CA THR A 44 -6.21 9.59 22.27
C THR A 44 -6.36 9.19 23.72
N VAL A 45 -7.47 8.54 24.03
CA VAL A 45 -7.72 7.83 25.31
C VAL A 45 -7.48 6.32 25.16
N ASN A 46 -7.34 5.83 23.93
CA ASN A 46 -7.04 4.43 23.63
C ASN A 46 -5.86 4.33 22.64
N PRO A 47 -4.62 4.17 23.14
CA PRO A 47 -3.42 4.11 22.31
C PRO A 47 -3.33 2.85 21.43
N LYS A 48 -4.26 1.90 21.58
CA LYS A 48 -4.34 0.68 20.77
C LYS A 48 -5.39 0.78 19.66
N ALA A 49 -6.17 1.88 19.60
CA ALA A 49 -7.15 2.07 18.54
C ALA A 49 -6.44 2.26 17.19
N GLY A 50 -6.96 1.64 16.16
CA GLY A 50 -6.44 1.76 14.78
C GLY A 50 -7.56 1.74 13.76
N VAL A 51 -7.26 2.25 12.58
CA VAL A 51 -8.15 2.26 11.42
C VAL A 51 -7.48 1.54 10.27
N HIS A 52 -8.19 0.63 9.63
CA HIS A 52 -7.76 0.06 8.37
C HIS A 52 -8.12 1.05 7.26
N THR A 53 -7.13 1.73 6.73
CA THR A 53 -7.26 2.63 5.59
C THR A 53 -7.02 1.86 4.29
N ARG A 54 -7.55 2.37 3.18
CA ARG A 54 -7.36 1.81 1.85
C ARG A 54 -7.15 2.96 0.87
N LEU A 55 -5.93 3.51 0.90
CA LEU A 55 -5.55 4.65 0.07
C LEU A 55 -4.71 4.26 -1.15
N THR A 56 -4.46 2.98 -1.31
CA THR A 56 -3.72 2.40 -2.42
C THR A 56 -4.24 2.80 -3.79
N ASP A 57 -5.57 2.87 -3.93
CA ASP A 57 -6.25 3.20 -5.18
C ASP A 57 -6.68 4.68 -5.25
N GLU A 58 -6.41 5.47 -4.20
CA GLU A 58 -6.78 6.88 -4.16
C GLU A 58 -5.71 7.74 -4.83
N VAL A 59 -6.05 8.35 -5.95
CA VAL A 59 -5.14 9.18 -6.75
C VAL A 59 -5.20 10.66 -6.39
N GLU A 60 -6.23 11.10 -5.66
CA GLU A 60 -6.41 12.49 -5.26
C GLU A 60 -5.74 12.76 -3.91
N GLU A 61 -4.60 13.40 -3.92
CA GLU A 61 -3.79 13.68 -2.72
C GLU A 61 -4.59 14.36 -1.59
N TRP A 62 -5.55 15.24 -1.93
CA TRP A 62 -6.37 15.91 -0.93
C TRP A 62 -7.29 14.94 -0.16
N LYS A 63 -7.75 13.85 -0.79
CA LYS A 63 -8.53 12.81 -0.12
C LYS A 63 -7.68 11.99 0.82
N ILE A 64 -6.44 11.65 0.41
CA ILE A 64 -5.46 10.99 1.27
C ILE A 64 -5.23 11.84 2.53
N LYS A 65 -4.93 13.12 2.33
CA LYS A 65 -4.76 14.07 3.43
C LYS A 65 -5.99 14.10 4.34
N ARG A 66 -7.19 14.28 3.78
CA ARG A 66 -8.43 14.38 4.55
C ARG A 66 -8.75 13.10 5.31
N THR A 67 -8.50 11.95 4.72
CA THR A 67 -8.68 10.66 5.40
C THR A 67 -7.82 10.57 6.65
N PHE A 68 -6.55 10.92 6.57
CA PHE A 68 -5.66 10.88 7.74
C PHE A 68 -5.99 11.95 8.79
N GLU A 69 -6.45 13.12 8.36
CA GLU A 69 -7.00 14.12 9.29
C GLU A 69 -8.17 13.55 10.09
N MET A 70 -9.13 12.87 9.43
CA MET A 70 -10.26 12.24 10.10
C MET A 70 -9.82 11.12 11.06
N VAL A 71 -8.85 10.29 10.68
CA VAL A 71 -8.29 9.25 11.57
C VAL A 71 -7.68 9.87 12.83
N ARG A 72 -6.90 10.95 12.68
CA ARG A 72 -6.36 11.69 13.82
C ARG A 72 -7.47 12.31 14.68
N GLU A 73 -8.48 12.93 14.05
CA GLU A 73 -9.63 13.55 14.73
C GLU A 73 -10.47 12.53 15.52
N MET A 74 -10.53 11.28 15.06
CA MET A 74 -11.14 10.15 15.77
C MET A 74 -10.34 9.73 17.03
N GLY A 75 -9.11 10.18 17.19
CA GLY A 75 -8.23 9.75 18.26
C GLY A 75 -7.63 8.35 18.05
N ALA A 76 -7.57 7.85 16.81
CA ALA A 76 -6.92 6.59 16.47
C ALA A 76 -5.45 6.83 16.08
N PRO A 77 -4.45 6.39 16.87
CA PRO A 77 -3.04 6.65 16.59
C PRO A 77 -2.44 5.70 15.55
N TRP A 78 -3.14 4.64 15.17
CA TRP A 78 -2.66 3.62 14.23
C TRP A 78 -3.49 3.57 12.97
N ILE A 79 -2.80 3.31 11.87
CA ILE A 79 -3.41 2.87 10.62
C ILE A 79 -2.82 1.53 10.18
N VAL A 80 -3.65 0.69 9.56
CA VAL A 80 -3.19 -0.40 8.70
C VAL A 80 -3.40 0.04 7.27
N GLU A 81 -2.32 0.17 6.49
CA GLU A 81 -2.39 0.59 5.09
C GLU A 81 -1.77 -0.47 4.19
N TYR A 82 -2.37 -0.66 3.02
CA TYR A 82 -1.93 -1.64 2.05
C TYR A 82 -0.94 -1.02 1.05
N PHE A 83 0.18 -1.69 0.86
CA PHE A 83 1.21 -1.32 -0.11
C PHE A 83 1.41 -2.47 -1.10
N PRO A 84 0.69 -2.48 -2.24
CA PRO A 84 0.73 -3.55 -3.21
C PRO A 84 2.09 -3.62 -3.90
N TRP A 85 2.70 -4.81 -3.89
CA TRP A 85 3.96 -5.05 -4.59
C TRP A 85 3.85 -4.71 -6.09
N ALA A 86 2.76 -5.17 -6.74
CA ALA A 86 2.52 -4.92 -8.15
C ALA A 86 2.47 -3.44 -8.55
N TYR A 87 2.08 -2.54 -7.64
CA TYR A 87 2.01 -1.11 -7.94
C TYR A 87 3.35 -0.42 -7.73
N ILE A 88 4.15 -0.94 -6.80
CA ILE A 88 5.46 -0.39 -6.48
C ILE A 88 6.53 -0.95 -7.43
N GLU A 89 6.49 -2.24 -7.78
CA GLU A 89 7.45 -2.92 -8.66
C GLU A 89 6.70 -3.65 -9.80
N SER A 90 6.04 -2.88 -10.66
CA SER A 90 5.32 -3.42 -11.83
C SER A 90 6.22 -4.10 -12.84
N GLU A 91 7.48 -3.70 -12.92
CA GLU A 91 8.55 -4.32 -13.69
C GLU A 91 9.69 -4.71 -12.75
N ARG A 92 10.27 -5.89 -12.93
CA ARG A 92 11.31 -6.43 -12.03
C ARG A 92 12.48 -5.46 -11.86
N GLY A 93 12.77 -5.08 -10.62
CA GLY A 93 13.85 -4.17 -10.26
C GLY A 93 13.56 -2.68 -10.51
N ARG A 94 12.38 -2.33 -11.02
CA ARG A 94 11.96 -0.95 -11.26
C ARG A 94 10.88 -0.53 -10.30
N TYR A 95 11.22 0.38 -9.38
CA TYR A 95 10.36 0.79 -8.28
C TYR A 95 9.70 2.14 -8.51
N HIS A 96 8.40 2.23 -8.29
CA HIS A 96 7.56 3.43 -8.39
C HIS A 96 7.05 3.83 -6.99
N TRP A 97 7.82 4.61 -6.28
CA TRP A 97 7.56 4.95 -4.88
C TRP A 97 6.63 6.15 -4.67
N ALA A 98 6.35 6.94 -5.70
CA ALA A 98 5.70 8.25 -5.57
C ALA A 98 4.39 8.22 -4.77
N HIS A 99 3.53 7.22 -5.01
CA HIS A 99 2.27 7.07 -4.29
C HIS A 99 2.50 6.63 -2.83
N ALA A 100 3.34 5.62 -2.61
CA ALA A 100 3.66 5.15 -1.27
C ALA A 100 4.33 6.25 -0.43
N ASP A 101 5.25 7.02 -1.02
CA ASP A 101 5.87 8.19 -0.38
C ASP A 101 4.84 9.24 0.03
N MET A 102 3.85 9.49 -0.82
CA MET A 102 2.76 10.44 -0.53
C MET A 102 1.92 9.97 0.65
N VAL A 103 1.52 8.70 0.66
CA VAL A 103 0.74 8.09 1.76
C VAL A 103 1.52 8.17 3.08
N VAL A 104 2.77 7.71 3.10
CA VAL A 104 3.62 7.73 4.31
C VAL A 104 3.83 9.15 4.82
N ARG A 105 4.11 10.10 3.91
CA ARG A 105 4.30 11.52 4.26
C ARG A 105 3.08 12.11 4.95
N HIS A 106 1.87 11.90 4.41
CA HIS A 106 0.64 12.44 4.99
C HIS A 106 0.27 11.75 6.30
N ALA A 107 0.46 10.45 6.44
CA ALA A 107 0.24 9.73 7.69
C ALA A 107 1.14 10.29 8.82
N ARG A 108 2.44 10.43 8.55
CA ARG A 108 3.39 11.02 9.49
C ARG A 108 3.03 12.45 9.85
N GLN A 109 2.62 13.25 8.87
CA GLN A 109 2.19 14.63 9.09
C GLN A 109 1.05 14.71 10.12
N GLN A 110 0.16 13.72 10.13
CA GLN A 110 -0.94 13.65 11.09
C GLN A 110 -0.54 12.95 12.42
N GLY A 111 0.71 12.56 12.59
CA GLY A 111 1.20 11.85 13.78
C GLY A 111 0.69 10.41 13.89
N LEU A 112 0.31 9.80 12.77
CA LEU A 112 -0.19 8.43 12.71
C LEU A 112 0.99 7.46 12.59
N ARG A 113 0.88 6.33 13.30
CA ARG A 113 1.79 5.19 13.19
C ARG A 113 1.26 4.23 12.13
N ILE A 114 2.15 3.68 11.31
CA ILE A 114 1.78 2.87 10.17
C ILE A 114 2.14 1.42 10.43
N ILE A 115 1.15 0.53 10.26
CA ILE A 115 1.34 -0.90 10.07
C ILE A 115 1.16 -1.14 8.56
N ALA A 116 2.25 -1.44 7.87
CA ALA A 116 2.21 -1.64 6.42
C ALA A 116 1.87 -3.10 6.10
N ARG A 117 0.81 -3.34 5.32
CA ARG A 117 0.48 -4.65 4.80
C ARG A 117 1.05 -4.79 3.39
N LEU A 118 1.87 -5.84 3.17
CA LEU A 118 2.52 -6.13 1.90
C LEU A 118 1.91 -7.35 1.24
N GLY A 119 1.69 -7.29 -0.06
CA GLY A 119 1.13 -8.36 -0.87
C GLY A 119 0.85 -7.89 -2.29
N PHE A 120 0.00 -8.57 -3.04
CA PHE A 120 -0.42 -8.26 -4.40
C PHE A 120 0.71 -8.39 -5.42
N VAL A 121 0.86 -9.62 -5.92
CA VAL A 121 1.99 -10.06 -6.75
C VAL A 121 1.94 -9.45 -8.15
N PRO A 122 3.03 -8.86 -8.65
CA PRO A 122 3.10 -8.33 -10.01
C PRO A 122 3.07 -9.44 -11.06
N GLU A 123 2.67 -9.10 -12.28
CA GLU A 123 2.53 -10.06 -13.37
C GLU A 123 3.82 -10.83 -13.69
N TRP A 124 4.97 -10.16 -13.59
CA TRP A 124 6.26 -10.80 -13.84
C TRP A 124 6.69 -11.85 -12.80
N ALA A 125 6.06 -11.81 -11.60
CA ALA A 125 6.37 -12.71 -10.47
C ALA A 125 5.33 -13.82 -10.26
N ARG A 126 4.40 -14.02 -11.18
CA ARG A 126 3.36 -15.04 -11.11
C ARG A 126 3.12 -15.69 -12.47
N PRO A 127 2.62 -16.93 -12.53
CA PRO A 127 2.20 -17.55 -13.79
C PRO A 127 1.09 -16.74 -14.48
N LYS A 128 1.05 -16.81 -15.81
CA LYS A 128 -0.07 -16.26 -16.58
C LYS A 128 -1.38 -16.90 -16.10
N ASP A 129 -2.46 -16.16 -16.20
CA ASP A 129 -3.80 -16.61 -15.84
C ASP A 129 -4.02 -16.90 -14.34
N THR A 130 -3.11 -16.42 -13.48
CA THR A 130 -3.31 -16.39 -12.02
C THR A 130 -3.69 -15.00 -11.52
N THR A 131 -4.24 -14.93 -10.30
CA THR A 131 -4.61 -13.66 -9.67
C THR A 131 -3.40 -12.99 -9.02
N PRO A 132 -3.44 -11.68 -8.73
CA PRO A 132 -2.40 -11.00 -7.95
C PRO A 132 -2.25 -11.50 -6.50
N LEU A 133 -3.15 -12.37 -6.06
CA LEU A 133 -3.09 -13.02 -4.75
C LEU A 133 -2.44 -14.42 -4.80
N TYR A 134 -1.84 -14.77 -5.94
CA TYR A 134 -1.11 -16.03 -6.12
C TYR A 134 0.40 -15.81 -6.08
N LEU A 135 1.10 -16.57 -5.25
CA LEU A 135 2.56 -16.51 -5.13
C LEU A 135 3.15 -17.91 -5.05
N ASP A 136 4.00 -18.26 -6.02
CA ASP A 136 4.75 -19.51 -6.01
C ASP A 136 5.94 -19.47 -5.04
N GLU A 137 6.31 -20.63 -4.50
CA GLU A 137 7.47 -20.76 -3.61
C GLU A 137 8.78 -20.27 -4.25
N GLU A 138 8.95 -20.51 -5.55
CA GLU A 138 10.10 -20.01 -6.33
C GLU A 138 10.23 -18.48 -6.32
N ARG A 139 9.14 -17.76 -5.99
CA ARG A 139 9.05 -16.31 -5.94
C ARG A 139 9.08 -15.72 -4.53
N PHE A 140 9.19 -16.54 -3.49
CA PHE A 140 9.29 -16.07 -2.11
C PHE A 140 10.49 -15.15 -1.88
N VAL A 141 11.63 -15.46 -2.52
CA VAL A 141 12.83 -14.62 -2.46
C VAL A 141 12.59 -13.28 -3.18
N ASP A 142 11.89 -13.28 -4.32
CA ASP A 142 11.56 -12.03 -5.03
C ASP A 142 10.65 -11.15 -4.16
N PHE A 143 9.63 -11.72 -3.51
CA PHE A 143 8.79 -10.99 -2.55
C PHE A 143 9.59 -10.50 -1.32
N GLY A 144 10.53 -11.31 -0.84
CA GLY A 144 11.44 -10.93 0.25
C GLY A 144 12.34 -9.76 -0.14
N ASN A 145 12.86 -9.72 -1.37
CA ASN A 145 13.65 -8.59 -1.89
C ASN A 145 12.81 -7.31 -1.94
N PHE A 146 11.57 -7.39 -2.41
CA PHE A 146 10.63 -6.25 -2.38
C PHE A 146 10.37 -5.79 -0.94
N ALA A 147 10.03 -6.71 -0.02
CA ALA A 147 9.76 -6.38 1.38
C ALA A 147 10.97 -5.72 2.07
N ALA A 148 12.18 -6.26 1.83
CA ALA A 148 13.41 -5.67 2.34
C ALA A 148 13.64 -4.25 1.79
N LYS A 149 13.45 -4.03 0.48
CA LYS A 149 13.53 -2.70 -0.14
C LYS A 149 12.50 -1.72 0.42
N PHE A 150 11.29 -2.21 0.67
CA PHE A 150 10.23 -1.41 1.26
C PHE A 150 10.59 -0.93 2.68
N VAL A 151 11.01 -1.84 3.56
CA VAL A 151 11.36 -1.48 4.94
C VAL A 151 12.65 -0.64 5.01
N GLU A 152 13.63 -0.88 4.13
CA GLU A 152 14.82 -0.06 4.01
C GLU A 152 14.46 1.40 3.67
N ARG A 153 13.54 1.60 2.71
CA ARG A 153 13.09 2.93 2.28
C ARG A 153 12.37 3.70 3.38
N TYR A 154 11.49 3.03 4.11
CA TYR A 154 10.64 3.66 5.14
C TYR A 154 11.15 3.42 6.56
N ARG A 155 12.44 3.18 6.68
CA ARG A 155 13.10 2.99 7.97
C ARG A 155 12.92 4.21 8.87
N GLY A 156 12.41 3.99 10.08
CA GLY A 156 12.04 5.04 11.03
C GLY A 156 10.66 5.65 10.81
N ASP A 157 9.98 5.33 9.71
CA ASP A 157 8.62 5.77 9.39
C ASP A 157 7.59 4.67 9.60
N ILE A 158 7.99 3.42 9.32
CA ILE A 158 7.15 2.23 9.44
C ILE A 158 7.83 1.26 10.41
N GLU A 159 7.16 0.98 11.52
CA GLU A 159 7.69 0.12 12.58
C GLU A 159 7.19 -1.33 12.46
N HIS A 160 6.08 -1.55 11.73
CA HIS A 160 5.43 -2.84 11.63
C HIS A 160 5.08 -3.15 10.17
N VAL A 161 5.34 -4.39 9.75
CA VAL A 161 4.92 -4.90 8.46
C VAL A 161 4.14 -6.20 8.62
N ILE A 162 3.01 -6.31 7.93
CA ILE A 162 2.23 -7.53 7.81
C ILE A 162 2.58 -8.16 6.47
N LEU A 163 2.98 -9.42 6.48
CA LEU A 163 3.25 -10.18 5.28
C LEU A 163 2.00 -10.95 4.87
N TRP A 164 1.39 -10.54 3.75
CA TRP A 164 0.16 -11.09 3.21
C TRP A 164 -1.12 -10.65 3.94
N ASN A 165 -2.27 -11.21 3.53
CA ASN A 165 -3.58 -11.04 4.14
C ASN A 165 -4.31 -12.38 4.15
N GLU A 166 -4.96 -12.73 5.22
CA GLU A 166 -5.88 -13.87 5.39
C GLU A 166 -5.45 -15.16 4.64
N PRO A 167 -4.22 -15.66 4.85
CA PRO A 167 -3.67 -16.80 4.09
C PRO A 167 -4.44 -18.11 4.32
N ASN A 168 -5.38 -18.11 5.26
CA ASN A 168 -6.29 -19.21 5.54
C ASN A 168 -7.55 -19.21 4.67
N LEU A 169 -7.68 -18.25 3.72
CA LEU A 169 -8.75 -18.21 2.73
C LEU A 169 -8.21 -18.49 1.32
N ALA A 170 -8.90 -19.33 0.56
CA ALA A 170 -8.55 -19.62 -0.84
C ALA A 170 -8.53 -18.36 -1.71
N LEU A 171 -9.50 -17.44 -1.52
CA LEU A 171 -9.55 -16.16 -2.22
C LEU A 171 -8.24 -15.37 -2.07
N GLU A 172 -7.72 -15.29 -0.86
CA GLU A 172 -6.49 -14.57 -0.53
C GLU A 172 -5.22 -15.38 -0.84
N TRP A 173 -5.38 -16.67 -1.20
CA TRP A 173 -4.30 -17.58 -1.60
C TRP A 173 -4.35 -17.93 -3.10
N GLY A 174 -4.86 -17.00 -3.91
CA GLY A 174 -4.93 -17.13 -5.36
C GLY A 174 -5.91 -18.18 -5.87
N TYR A 175 -6.95 -18.47 -5.09
CA TYR A 175 -7.93 -19.55 -5.30
C TYR A 175 -7.35 -20.97 -5.18
N ALA A 176 -6.12 -21.11 -4.69
CA ALA A 176 -5.59 -22.38 -4.26
C ALA A 176 -6.08 -22.76 -2.86
N ALA A 177 -6.05 -24.01 -2.51
CA ALA A 177 -6.34 -24.44 -1.14
C ALA A 177 -5.36 -23.78 -0.16
N PRO A 178 -5.84 -23.20 0.96
CA PRO A 178 -4.97 -22.57 1.95
C PRO A 178 -3.97 -23.59 2.53
N ASP A 179 -2.71 -23.18 2.61
CA ASP A 179 -1.61 -24.04 3.04
C ASP A 179 -0.75 -23.33 4.10
N ALA A 180 -0.93 -23.74 5.36
CA ALA A 180 -0.21 -23.19 6.50
C ALA A 180 1.30 -23.47 6.45
N VAL A 181 1.71 -24.62 5.90
CA VAL A 181 3.14 -24.98 5.75
C VAL A 181 3.79 -24.05 4.74
N LYS A 182 3.17 -23.88 3.59
CA LYS A 182 3.65 -23.00 2.52
C LYS A 182 3.70 -21.53 2.99
N TYR A 183 2.67 -21.08 3.70
CA TYR A 183 2.68 -19.74 4.27
C TYR A 183 3.79 -19.55 5.33
N THR A 184 4.03 -20.56 6.18
CA THR A 184 5.15 -20.55 7.12
C THR A 184 6.51 -20.49 6.41
N GLN A 185 6.67 -21.20 5.30
CA GLN A 185 7.88 -21.12 4.47
C GLN A 185 8.09 -19.70 3.90
N LEU A 186 7.00 -19.02 3.45
CA LEU A 186 7.05 -17.64 3.03
C LEU A 186 7.57 -16.72 4.16
N LEU A 187 7.02 -16.83 5.36
CA LEU A 187 7.48 -16.08 6.53
C LEU A 187 8.96 -16.34 6.84
N ARG A 188 9.37 -17.62 6.87
CA ARG A 188 10.76 -18.01 7.14
C ARG A 188 11.75 -17.53 6.08
N THR A 189 11.31 -17.36 4.84
CA THR A 189 12.13 -16.80 3.75
C THR A 189 12.25 -15.29 3.90
N VAL A 190 11.14 -14.57 4.13
CA VAL A 190 11.10 -13.12 4.08
C VAL A 190 11.60 -12.47 5.38
N TYR A 191 11.29 -13.07 6.54
CA TYR A 191 11.67 -12.54 7.85
C TYR A 191 13.17 -12.20 7.97
N PRO A 192 14.12 -13.10 7.70
CA PRO A 192 15.54 -12.80 7.83
C PRO A 192 15.98 -11.70 6.84
N MET A 193 15.36 -11.60 5.66
CA MET A 193 15.69 -10.58 4.67
C MET A 193 15.31 -9.19 5.18
N ILE A 194 14.14 -9.04 5.79
CA ILE A 194 13.73 -7.80 6.44
C ILE A 194 14.66 -7.46 7.62
N LYS A 195 14.93 -8.44 8.50
CA LYS A 195 15.77 -8.22 9.69
C LYS A 195 17.22 -7.87 9.35
N ALA A 196 17.73 -8.29 8.20
CA ALA A 196 19.07 -7.93 7.74
C ALA A 196 19.22 -6.43 7.44
N VAL A 197 18.17 -5.77 6.96
CA VAL A 197 18.19 -4.34 6.57
C VAL A 197 17.53 -3.43 7.61
N ALA A 198 16.55 -3.94 8.37
CA ALA A 198 15.79 -3.18 9.37
C ALA A 198 15.49 -4.06 10.59
N PRO A 199 16.47 -4.34 11.45
CA PRO A 199 16.30 -5.24 12.60
C PRO A 199 15.27 -4.77 13.62
N GLU A 200 14.99 -3.47 13.67
CA GLU A 200 13.99 -2.83 14.52
C GLU A 200 12.55 -3.06 14.07
N VAL A 201 12.30 -3.30 12.79
CA VAL A 201 10.96 -3.47 12.25
C VAL A 201 10.33 -4.77 12.75
N GLN A 202 9.11 -4.67 13.25
CA GLN A 202 8.32 -5.83 13.67
C GLN A 202 7.64 -6.47 12.45
N VAL A 203 7.91 -7.76 12.23
CA VAL A 203 7.29 -8.54 11.18
C VAL A 203 6.12 -9.33 11.76
N LEU A 204 4.95 -9.11 11.20
CA LEU A 204 3.70 -9.74 11.61
C LEU A 204 3.26 -10.72 10.53
N GLY A 205 2.75 -11.87 10.93
CA GLY A 205 2.03 -12.75 10.02
C GLY A 205 0.74 -12.08 9.52
N GLY A 206 0.21 -12.55 8.39
CA GLY A 206 -1.09 -12.11 7.87
C GLY A 206 -2.18 -12.35 8.90
N ALA A 207 -3.07 -11.39 9.05
CA ALA A 207 -4.25 -11.57 9.88
C ALA A 207 -5.06 -12.76 9.35
N LEU A 208 -5.37 -13.71 10.22
CA LEU A 208 -6.21 -14.85 9.83
C LEU A 208 -7.67 -14.44 9.83
N ALA A 209 -8.40 -14.83 8.79
CA ALA A 209 -9.84 -14.61 8.71
C ALA A 209 -10.55 -15.47 9.76
N PRO A 210 -11.40 -14.90 10.60
CA PRO A 210 -12.24 -15.67 11.50
C PRO A 210 -13.30 -16.44 10.68
N THR A 211 -13.07 -17.73 10.45
CA THR A 211 -13.98 -18.56 9.64
C THR A 211 -14.33 -19.84 10.37
N LEU A 212 -15.59 -20.26 10.22
CA LEU A 212 -16.08 -21.56 10.67
C LEU A 212 -16.02 -22.61 9.57
N ALA A 213 -15.12 -22.46 8.59
CA ALA A 213 -14.94 -23.41 7.50
C ALA A 213 -14.75 -24.83 8.07
N PRO A 214 -15.51 -25.82 7.57
CA PRO A 214 -15.36 -27.19 8.05
C PRO A 214 -14.01 -27.77 7.63
N PRO A 215 -13.50 -28.78 8.36
CA PRO A 215 -12.29 -29.49 7.95
C PRO A 215 -12.37 -29.99 6.52
N GLY A 216 -11.33 -29.76 5.72
CA GLY A 216 -11.26 -30.16 4.30
C GLY A 216 -11.99 -29.23 3.34
N SER A 217 -12.47 -28.06 3.79
CA SER A 217 -13.01 -27.04 2.90
C SER A 217 -11.95 -26.49 1.97
N GLU A 218 -12.26 -26.42 0.66
CA GLU A 218 -11.39 -25.80 -0.35
C GLU A 218 -11.42 -24.26 -0.29
N PHE A 219 -12.41 -23.66 0.40
CA PHE A 219 -12.59 -22.20 0.44
C PHE A 219 -11.84 -21.53 1.58
N GLY A 220 -11.53 -22.27 2.63
CA GLY A 220 -10.86 -21.72 3.80
C GLY A 220 -10.58 -22.77 4.86
N VAL A 221 -9.69 -22.43 5.77
CA VAL A 221 -9.35 -23.21 6.96
C VAL A 221 -9.67 -22.37 8.19
N ASN A 222 -10.29 -22.99 9.20
CA ASN A 222 -10.53 -22.31 10.48
C ASN A 222 -9.23 -21.68 11.00
N ASP A 223 -9.32 -20.44 11.47
CA ASP A 223 -8.16 -19.63 11.88
C ASP A 223 -7.31 -20.29 12.98
N LEU A 224 -7.93 -20.92 13.97
CA LEU A 224 -7.20 -21.61 15.05
C LEU A 224 -6.47 -22.87 14.52
N PHE A 225 -7.10 -23.61 13.63
CA PHE A 225 -6.46 -24.78 13.02
C PHE A 225 -5.32 -24.40 12.08
N PHE A 226 -5.51 -23.30 11.33
CA PHE A 226 -4.43 -22.78 10.48
C PHE A 226 -3.25 -22.29 11.31
N LEU A 227 -3.52 -21.56 12.40
CA LEU A 227 -2.49 -21.09 13.32
C LEU A 227 -1.73 -22.25 13.95
N GLN A 228 -2.44 -23.30 14.43
CA GLN A 228 -1.80 -24.49 14.97
C GLN A 228 -0.90 -25.15 13.94
N ALA A 229 -1.38 -25.30 12.69
CA ALA A 229 -0.59 -25.87 11.61
C ALA A 229 0.66 -25.03 11.27
N MET A 230 0.58 -23.69 11.40
CA MET A 230 1.76 -22.83 11.27
C MET A 230 2.79 -23.12 12.37
N TYR A 231 2.36 -23.25 13.62
CA TYR A 231 3.28 -23.61 14.72
C TYR A 231 3.91 -25.00 14.53
N ASP A 232 3.12 -25.96 14.09
CA ASP A 232 3.61 -27.31 13.80
C ASP A 232 4.63 -27.30 12.63
N ALA A 233 4.51 -26.36 11.71
CA ALA A 233 5.47 -26.11 10.63
C ALA A 233 6.68 -25.26 11.06
N GLY A 234 6.73 -24.75 12.31
CA GLY A 234 7.84 -24.01 12.87
C GLY A 234 7.80 -22.50 12.62
N ALA A 235 6.61 -21.90 12.65
CA ALA A 235 6.41 -20.44 12.60
C ALA A 235 6.87 -19.76 13.88
#